data_b2ae3f40d3f0d53e2c84cbf92922398c
#
_entry.id   b2ae3f40d3f0d53e2c84cbf92922398c
#
_cell.length_a   1.000
_cell.length_b   1.000
_cell.length_c   1.000
_cell.angle_alpha   90.00
_cell.angle_beta   90.00
_cell.angle_gamma   90.00
#
_symmetry.space_group_name_H-M   'P 1'
#
loop_
_entity.id
_entity.type
_entity.pdbx_description
1 polymer ?
#
loop_
_entity_poly.entity_id
_entity_poly.type
_entity_poly.pdbx_seq_one_letter_code
_entity_poly.pdbx_strand_id
1 'polypeptide(L)'
;MEADAPGGPATHPPEGPTTFVAVESLAQLEPLFTSTKPVALFLDDPWCPVGRRAKRELADLGITLPTIDVSRHRELTAEVERRTGVRHESPQVLVLQGGEPVWDASHGRISAGRLLGVLALLSAHPQA
;
A
#
# COMPACT_ATOMS: atom_id res chain seq x y z
N MET A 1 29.50 0.24 -11.65
CA MET A 1 29.03 0.51 -11.54
C MET A 1 28.45 0.79 -11.71
N GLU A 2 28.45 1.10 -11.42
CA GLU A 2 27.83 1.56 -11.42
C GLU A 2 27.07 1.75 -11.50
N ALA A 3 27.10 1.37 -11.32
CA ALA A 3 26.16 1.49 -11.45
C ALA A 3 25.16 1.80 -11.35
N ASP A 4 24.72 1.54 -10.66
CA ASP A 4 23.67 2.19 -10.64
C ASP A 4 23.95 3.47 -10.89
N ALA A 5 23.80 3.81 -11.93
CA ALA A 5 24.11 5.12 -12.24
C ALA A 5 23.35 6.06 -11.35
N PRO A 6 24.04 6.96 -10.71
CA PRO A 6 23.33 7.95 -9.92
C PRO A 6 22.39 8.71 -10.81
N GLY A 7 21.21 8.95 -10.33
CA GLY A 7 20.21 9.68 -11.07
C GLY A 7 19.38 8.85 -12.00
N GLY A 8 19.75 7.60 -12.22
CA GLY A 8 18.89 6.70 -12.97
C GLY A 8 17.78 6.15 -12.10
N PRO A 9 16.79 5.50 -12.72
CA PRO A 9 15.79 4.79 -11.93
C PRO A 9 16.47 3.74 -11.08
N ALA A 10 15.91 3.46 -9.95
CA ALA A 10 16.43 2.43 -9.09
C ALA A 10 16.42 1.11 -9.85
N THR A 11 17.55 0.43 -9.90
CA THR A 11 17.66 -0.86 -10.58
C THR A 11 17.32 -2.01 -9.64
N HIS A 12 17.21 -1.71 -8.34
CA HIS A 12 16.89 -2.71 -7.33
C HIS A 12 15.65 -2.27 -6.57
N PRO A 13 14.80 -3.22 -6.20
CA PRO A 13 13.68 -2.86 -5.33
C PRO A 13 14.21 -2.39 -3.97
N PRO A 14 13.46 -1.59 -3.25
CA PRO A 14 13.82 -1.24 -1.88
C PRO A 14 14.01 -2.51 -1.07
N GLU A 15 14.96 -2.47 -0.14
CA GLU A 15 15.27 -3.61 0.70
C GLU A 15 15.17 -3.23 2.15
N GLY A 16 14.92 -4.21 2.98
CA GLY A 16 14.83 -4.03 4.40
C GLY A 16 13.40 -4.21 4.89
N PRO A 17 13.21 -4.03 6.18
CA PRO A 17 11.88 -4.25 6.76
C PRO A 17 10.89 -3.19 6.32
N THR A 18 9.64 -3.59 6.19
CA THR A 18 8.52 -2.68 5.98
C THR A 18 8.22 -1.98 7.30
N THR A 19 8.02 -0.67 7.25
CA THR A 19 7.52 0.06 8.41
C THR A 19 6.01 0.17 8.26
N PHE A 20 5.28 -0.61 9.04
CA PHE A 20 3.82 -0.55 9.07
C PHE A 20 3.41 0.61 9.97
N VAL A 21 2.73 1.59 9.41
CA VAL A 21 2.31 2.78 10.17
C VAL A 21 0.81 2.75 10.35
N ALA A 22 0.37 2.68 11.59
CA ALA A 22 -1.06 2.58 11.89
C ALA A 22 -1.80 3.86 11.47
N VAL A 23 -2.89 3.67 10.75
CA VAL A 23 -3.82 4.75 10.40
C VAL A 23 -5.06 4.51 11.25
N GLU A 24 -5.32 5.43 12.17
CA GLU A 24 -6.34 5.22 13.19
C GLU A 24 -7.37 6.34 13.26
N SER A 25 -7.28 7.32 12.36
CA SER A 25 -8.21 8.44 12.35
C SER A 25 -8.36 8.97 10.94
N LEU A 26 -9.43 9.72 10.72
CA LEU A 26 -9.64 10.40 9.44
C LEU A 26 -8.52 11.39 9.16
N ALA A 27 -8.01 12.05 10.20
CA ALA A 27 -6.91 13.00 10.03
C ALA A 27 -5.66 12.31 9.49
N GLN A 28 -5.42 11.07 9.89
CA GLN A 28 -4.29 10.30 9.39
C GLN A 28 -4.56 9.73 8.00
N LEU A 29 -5.82 9.48 7.69
CA LEU A 29 -6.20 8.95 6.38
C LEU A 29 -6.11 10.02 5.29
N GLU A 30 -6.48 11.25 5.62
CA GLU A 30 -6.61 12.33 4.65
C GLU A 30 -5.35 12.54 3.79
N PRO A 31 -4.14 12.58 4.38
CA PRO A 31 -2.92 12.79 3.56
C PRO A 31 -2.71 11.71 2.50
N LEU A 32 -3.24 10.50 2.73
CA LEU A 32 -3.07 9.42 1.77
C LEU A 32 -3.88 9.68 0.51
N PHE A 33 -4.99 10.40 0.64
CA PHE A 33 -5.85 10.70 -0.49
C PHE A 33 -5.49 12.02 -1.18
N THR A 34 -4.72 12.87 -0.53
CA THR A 34 -4.33 14.14 -1.12
C THR A 34 -2.91 14.12 -1.67
N SER A 35 -2.17 13.04 -1.43
CA SER A 35 -0.81 12.92 -1.92
C SER A 35 -0.77 12.91 -3.45
N THR A 36 0.22 13.59 -4.02
CA THR A 36 0.46 13.54 -5.45
C THR A 36 1.33 12.35 -5.83
N LYS A 37 1.94 11.70 -4.83
CA LYS A 37 2.77 10.52 -5.06
C LYS A 37 1.94 9.27 -4.85
N PRO A 38 2.32 8.15 -5.49
CA PRO A 38 1.61 6.90 -5.25
C PRO A 38 1.70 6.50 -3.78
N VAL A 39 0.59 6.03 -3.25
CA VAL A 39 0.50 5.60 -1.85
C VAL A 39 -0.06 4.19 -1.83
N ALA A 40 0.63 3.28 -1.15
CA ALA A 40 0.08 1.96 -0.87
C ALA A 40 -0.60 2.01 0.48
N LEU A 41 -1.77 1.38 0.59
CA LEU A 41 -2.53 1.31 1.83
C LEU A 41 -2.88 -0.14 2.09
N PHE A 42 -2.52 -0.64 3.25
CA PHE A 42 -2.77 -2.03 3.63
C PHE A 42 -3.95 -2.10 4.61
N LEU A 43 -4.97 -2.84 4.22
CA LEU A 43 -6.10 -3.14 5.11
C LEU A 43 -5.81 -4.49 5.74
N ASP A 44 -5.36 -4.45 7.00
CA ASP A 44 -4.85 -5.60 7.72
C ASP A 44 -5.96 -6.24 8.55
N ASP A 45 -6.02 -7.55 8.51
CA ASP A 45 -6.94 -8.32 9.35
C ASP A 45 -6.09 -9.23 10.25
N PRO A 46 -5.62 -8.71 11.40
CA PRO A 46 -4.63 -9.44 12.21
C PRO A 46 -5.19 -10.69 12.87
N TRP A 47 -6.52 -10.82 12.94
CA TRP A 47 -7.14 -11.99 13.56
C TRP A 47 -7.36 -13.13 12.58
N CYS A 48 -7.15 -12.89 11.31
CA CYS A 48 -7.36 -13.88 10.26
C CYS A 48 -6.03 -14.48 9.84
N PRO A 49 -5.91 -15.82 9.72
CA PRO A 49 -4.64 -16.42 9.25
C PRO A 49 -4.22 -15.91 7.88
N VAL A 50 -5.17 -15.63 7.00
CA VAL A 50 -4.86 -15.09 5.68
C VAL A 50 -4.31 -13.67 5.81
N GLY A 51 -4.84 -12.89 6.75
CA GLY A 51 -4.34 -11.55 7.03
C GLY A 51 -2.92 -11.58 7.55
N ARG A 52 -2.63 -12.48 8.49
CA ARG A 52 -1.27 -12.61 9.01
C ARG A 52 -0.29 -13.05 7.94
N ARG A 53 -0.73 -13.91 7.03
CA ARG A 53 0.09 -14.36 5.91
C ARG A 53 0.40 -13.18 4.98
N ALA A 54 -0.62 -12.37 4.68
CA ALA A 54 -0.43 -11.20 3.84
C ALA A 54 0.58 -10.24 4.47
N LYS A 55 0.50 -10.04 5.78
CA LYS A 55 1.43 -9.15 6.45
C LYS A 55 2.86 -9.67 6.38
N ARG A 56 3.04 -10.98 6.52
CA ARG A 56 4.36 -11.58 6.35
C ARG A 56 4.88 -11.42 4.92
N GLU A 57 3.98 -11.56 3.94
CA GLU A 57 4.34 -11.37 2.54
C GLU A 57 4.85 -9.95 2.30
N LEU A 58 4.29 -8.98 3.01
CA LEU A 58 4.62 -7.57 2.82
C LEU A 58 5.71 -7.07 3.80
N ALA A 59 6.36 -7.97 4.52
CA ALA A 59 7.21 -7.56 5.64
C ALA A 59 8.58 -7.02 5.23
N ASP A 60 9.04 -7.30 4.02
CA ASP A 60 10.40 -6.96 3.60
C ASP A 60 10.42 -6.07 2.37
N LEU A 61 9.54 -5.08 2.32
CA LEU A 61 9.41 -4.21 1.17
C LEU A 61 10.35 -3.00 1.21
N GLY A 62 10.93 -2.70 2.38
CA GLY A 62 11.77 -1.52 2.52
C GLY A 62 11.04 -0.21 2.33
N ILE A 63 9.73 -0.20 2.55
CA ILE A 63 8.91 1.00 2.39
C ILE A 63 8.12 1.25 3.67
N THR A 64 7.57 2.45 3.76
CA THR A 64 6.57 2.77 4.78
C THR A 64 5.21 2.40 4.22
N LEU A 65 4.45 1.61 4.96
CA LEU A 65 3.17 1.11 4.50
C LEU A 65 2.07 1.49 5.51
N PRO A 66 1.29 2.53 5.19
CA PRO A 66 0.13 2.87 6.00
C PRO A 66 -0.80 1.67 6.11
N THR A 67 -1.28 1.40 7.31
CA THR A 67 -1.98 0.17 7.62
C THR A 67 -3.20 0.46 8.49
N ILE A 68 -4.36 -0.03 8.08
CA ILE A 68 -5.58 0.05 8.88
C ILE A 68 -5.88 -1.35 9.41
N ASP A 69 -6.03 -1.45 10.74
CA ASP A 69 -6.53 -2.67 11.36
C ASP A 69 -8.04 -2.67 11.20
N VAL A 70 -8.54 -3.48 10.28
CA VAL A 70 -9.97 -3.46 9.94
C VAL A 70 -10.84 -3.98 11.07
N SER A 71 -10.28 -4.76 11.98
CA SER A 71 -11.05 -5.28 13.10
C SER A 71 -11.33 -4.20 14.14
N ARG A 72 -10.53 -3.14 14.16
CA ARG A 72 -10.65 -2.05 15.12
C ARG A 72 -11.23 -0.79 14.53
N HIS A 73 -11.11 -0.60 13.22
CA HIS A 73 -11.45 0.67 12.58
C HIS A 73 -12.38 0.45 11.40
N ARG A 74 -13.58 -0.03 11.70
CA ARG A 74 -14.60 -0.29 10.66
C ARG A 74 -14.99 0.97 9.92
N GLU A 75 -15.04 2.10 10.64
CA GLU A 75 -15.45 3.36 10.02
C GLU A 75 -14.42 3.86 9.03
N LEU A 76 -13.13 3.69 9.34
CA LEU A 76 -12.09 4.06 8.40
C LEU A 76 -12.12 3.18 7.17
N THR A 77 -12.34 1.88 7.37
CA THR A 77 -12.43 0.92 6.28
C THR A 77 -13.59 1.28 5.36
N ALA A 78 -14.74 1.62 5.93
CA ALA A 78 -15.91 2.04 5.14
C ALA A 78 -15.62 3.33 4.38
N GLU A 79 -14.88 4.25 5.00
CA GLU A 79 -14.54 5.50 4.32
C GLU A 79 -13.62 5.27 3.13
N VAL A 80 -12.66 4.34 3.27
CA VAL A 80 -11.79 3.98 2.13
C VAL A 80 -12.62 3.42 0.99
N GLU A 81 -13.55 2.53 1.30
CA GLU A 81 -14.42 1.97 0.27
C GLU A 81 -15.26 3.04 -0.40
N ARG A 82 -15.80 3.96 0.38
CA ARG A 82 -16.63 5.04 -0.15
C ARG A 82 -15.83 5.94 -1.09
N ARG A 83 -14.59 6.28 -0.69
CA ARG A 83 -13.77 7.19 -1.50
C ARG A 83 -13.22 6.54 -2.76
N THR A 84 -12.91 5.26 -2.68
CA THR A 84 -12.26 4.58 -3.81
C THR A 84 -13.23 3.86 -4.73
N GLY A 85 -14.41 3.51 -4.22
CA GLY A 85 -15.32 2.66 -4.97
C GLY A 85 -14.87 1.21 -5.03
N VAL A 86 -13.75 0.87 -4.38
CA VAL A 86 -13.24 -0.50 -4.36
C VAL A 86 -13.88 -1.23 -3.20
N ARG A 87 -14.54 -2.35 -3.49
CA ARG A 87 -15.20 -3.13 -2.45
C ARG A 87 -14.18 -3.63 -1.44
N HIS A 88 -14.51 -3.43 -0.17
CA HIS A 88 -13.64 -3.88 0.90
C HIS A 88 -13.57 -5.40 0.97
N GLU A 89 -12.36 -5.90 1.03
CA GLU A 89 -12.07 -7.32 1.31
C GLU A 89 -10.78 -7.33 2.10
N SER A 90 -10.76 -7.99 3.23
CA SER A 90 -9.54 -8.02 4.04
C SER A 90 -8.99 -9.44 4.11
N PRO A 91 -7.65 -9.58 4.03
CA PRO A 91 -6.67 -8.52 3.81
C PRO A 91 -6.70 -7.96 2.40
N GLN A 92 -6.34 -6.69 2.27
CA GLN A 92 -6.38 -6.02 0.97
C GLN A 92 -5.31 -4.95 0.93
N VAL A 93 -4.69 -4.77 -0.24
CA VAL A 93 -3.76 -3.66 -0.48
C VAL A 93 -4.31 -2.85 -1.63
N LEU A 94 -4.34 -1.53 -1.44
CA LEU A 94 -4.69 -0.61 -2.52
C LEU A 94 -3.50 0.28 -2.81
N VAL A 95 -3.38 0.69 -4.07
CA VAL A 95 -2.44 1.75 -4.43
C VAL A 95 -3.27 2.91 -4.95
N LEU A 96 -3.05 4.06 -4.35
CA LEU A 96 -3.75 5.30 -4.69
C LEU A 96 -2.79 6.24 -5.37
N GLN A 97 -3.29 6.98 -6.34
CA GLN A 97 -2.54 8.07 -6.94
C GLN A 97 -3.49 9.23 -7.14
N GLY A 98 -3.15 10.37 -6.54
CA GLY A 98 -4.04 11.52 -6.59
C GLY A 98 -5.40 11.22 -5.98
N GLY A 99 -5.43 10.34 -4.98
CA GLY A 99 -6.68 9.94 -4.33
C GLY A 99 -7.50 8.90 -5.09
N GLU A 100 -7.01 8.44 -6.24
CA GLU A 100 -7.74 7.46 -7.05
C GLU A 100 -7.13 6.09 -6.92
N PRO A 101 -7.94 5.04 -6.83
CA PRO A 101 -7.38 3.69 -6.79
C PRO A 101 -6.89 3.31 -8.18
N VAL A 102 -5.62 2.93 -8.27
CA VAL A 102 -5.04 2.53 -9.55
C VAL A 102 -4.68 1.05 -9.57
N TRP A 103 -4.71 0.40 -8.42
CA TRP A 103 -4.44 -1.03 -8.32
C TRP A 103 -4.90 -1.53 -6.95
N ASP A 104 -5.37 -2.76 -6.90
CA ASP A 104 -5.66 -3.40 -5.62
C ASP A 104 -5.47 -4.91 -5.74
N ALA A 105 -5.26 -5.54 -4.60
CA ALA A 105 -5.21 -6.99 -4.50
C ALA A 105 -5.71 -7.41 -3.13
N SER A 106 -6.35 -8.56 -3.06
CA SER A 106 -6.88 -9.06 -1.80
C SER A 106 -6.54 -10.54 -1.64
N HIS A 107 -6.53 -10.98 -0.38
CA HIS A 107 -6.32 -12.38 0.01
C HIS A 107 -5.04 -12.94 -0.60
N GLY A 108 -5.13 -14.07 -1.25
CA GLY A 108 -3.96 -14.74 -1.82
C GLY A 108 -3.31 -14.04 -3.01
N ARG A 109 -3.94 -12.97 -3.51
CA ARG A 109 -3.37 -12.20 -4.61
C ARG A 109 -2.40 -11.13 -4.14
N ILE A 110 -2.31 -10.91 -2.84
CA ILE A 110 -1.37 -9.95 -2.30
C ILE A 110 0.04 -10.50 -2.50
N SER A 111 0.88 -9.73 -3.19
CA SER A 111 2.22 -10.14 -3.56
C SER A 111 3.16 -8.95 -3.42
N ALA A 112 4.26 -9.17 -2.72
CA ALA A 112 5.28 -8.14 -2.55
C ALA A 112 5.81 -7.69 -3.90
N GLY A 113 6.08 -8.63 -4.79
CA GLY A 113 6.63 -8.31 -6.10
C GLY A 113 5.67 -7.48 -6.93
N ARG A 114 4.39 -7.83 -6.91
CA ARG A 114 3.40 -7.06 -7.66
C ARG A 114 3.24 -5.66 -7.12
N LEU A 115 3.19 -5.52 -5.80
CA LEU A 115 3.06 -4.20 -5.19
C LEU A 115 4.25 -3.32 -5.55
N LEU A 116 5.47 -3.84 -5.40
CA LEU A 116 6.66 -3.08 -5.74
C LEU A 116 6.69 -2.74 -7.22
N GLY A 117 6.25 -3.67 -8.07
CA GLY A 117 6.18 -3.41 -9.51
C GLY A 117 5.24 -2.28 -9.86
N VAL A 118 4.07 -2.24 -9.23
CA VAL A 118 3.12 -1.16 -9.47
C VAL A 118 3.68 0.17 -8.99
N LEU A 119 4.27 0.19 -7.80
CA LEU A 119 4.83 1.43 -7.26
C LEU A 119 5.98 1.94 -8.14
N ALA A 120 6.82 1.04 -8.62
CA ALA A 120 7.92 1.43 -9.50
C ALA A 120 7.40 1.98 -10.83
N LEU A 121 6.37 1.36 -11.38
CA LEU A 121 5.79 1.81 -12.64
C LEU A 121 5.18 3.19 -12.50
N LEU A 122 4.46 3.42 -11.42
CA LEU A 122 3.84 4.72 -11.18
C LEU A 122 4.87 5.81 -10.91
N SER A 123 5.96 5.46 -10.24
CA SER A 123 7.04 6.41 -9.99
C SER A 123 7.79 6.77 -11.27
N ALA A 124 7.88 5.82 -12.21
CA ALA A 124 8.54 6.07 -13.49
C ALA A 124 7.68 6.89 -14.42
N HIS A 125 6.35 6.91 -14.20
CA HIS A 125 5.41 7.62 -15.05
C HIS A 125 4.51 8.49 -14.19
N PRO A 126 5.07 9.52 -13.53
CA PRO A 126 4.26 10.36 -12.67
C PRO A 126 3.25 11.14 -13.48
N GLN A 127 2.10 11.38 -12.88
CA GLN A 127 1.09 12.19 -13.50
C GLN A 127 1.50 13.65 -13.43
N ALA A 128 1.24 14.33 -14.49
CA ALA A 128 1.55 15.75 -14.57
C ALA A 128 0.62 16.57 -13.69
#